data_f85e9f2520b807ba11515590f52ac289
#
_entry.id   f85e9f2520b807ba11515590f52ac289
#
_cell.length_a   1.000
_cell.length_b   1.000
_cell.length_c   1.000
_cell.angle_alpha   90.00
_cell.angle_beta   90.00
_cell.angle_gamma   90.00
#
_symmetry.space_group_name_H-M   'P 1'
#
loop_
_entity.id
_entity.type
_entity.pdbx_description
1 polymer ?
#
loop_
_entity_poly.entity_id
_entity_poly.type
_entity_poly.pdbx_seq_one_letter_code
_entity_poly.pdbx_strand_id
1 'polypeptide(L)'
;MTAMRKIHYVSGFSNENDNTIFTLEEDYGAHHYNRINLVVRHAKGCWLTDEKGNKYLDCLAAYSAANPGHHHPVITHAVMDALMGDYASVLSNVVFTDPLGIFLSEVAKFAPQMAPRFGNCGNKALPKNGGVESVETAIKTMRYFGFKHKGIIDGNQEIIVFNNNFHDRTITAVSFSSNKKYKQGFGPLTPGFVSVEFGNLEQVKKAITKNTCGILVEPLQGEGGMNVPPVGFLKALRKLSDDHDLLLVCDEIQVGMGRTGKKFCFEHENIVPDGVILGKALSGGLIPLSVFITNAKIMDMVFSKGSEGSTFGGYPLACVAGIAALKVFEEEKLAEQAAKKGKLLKEKIEKIAKRSPHIKEVRGKGLFIGIEVKKGNAMDFCRKLLKLGVIVNDSHGHTIRISPPLIINEKEMEFLLKQLEKVLVD
;
A
#
# COMPACT_ATOMS: atom_id res chain seq x y z
N MET A 1 33.94 -3.67 29.36
CA MET A 1 32.56 -4.00 29.00
C MET A 1 31.67 -3.59 30.14
N THR A 2 31.18 -2.33 30.05
CA THR A 2 30.31 -1.72 31.06
C THR A 2 28.90 -2.28 30.84
N ALA A 3 28.35 -2.93 31.88
CA ALA A 3 26.99 -3.48 31.83
C ALA A 3 26.02 -2.36 31.42
N MET A 4 25.47 -2.44 30.21
CA MET A 4 24.34 -1.61 29.80
C MET A 4 23.20 -1.84 30.79
N ARG A 5 22.89 -0.84 31.62
CA ARG A 5 21.65 -0.83 32.41
C ARG A 5 20.51 -1.05 31.41
N LYS A 6 19.78 -2.16 31.56
CA LYS A 6 18.52 -2.38 30.84
C LYS A 6 17.64 -1.16 31.14
N ILE A 7 17.47 -0.31 30.14
CA ILE A 7 16.53 0.79 30.23
C ILE A 7 15.14 0.16 30.17
N HIS A 8 14.49 0.04 31.30
CA HIS A 8 13.13 -0.49 31.45
C HIS A 8 12.05 0.48 30.95
N TYR A 9 12.31 1.22 29.84
CA TYR A 9 11.30 2.11 29.26
C TYR A 9 10.13 1.36 28.61
N VAL A 10 10.28 0.09 28.30
CA VAL A 10 9.25 -0.73 27.65
C VAL A 10 8.49 -1.62 28.66
N SER A 11 9.05 -1.87 29.86
CA SER A 11 8.41 -2.72 30.86
C SER A 11 7.25 -2.05 31.62
N GLY A 12 7.13 -0.72 31.56
CA GLY A 12 6.00 0.00 32.15
C GLY A 12 4.69 -0.14 31.40
N PHE A 13 4.74 -0.36 30.09
CA PHE A 13 3.54 -0.48 29.25
C PHE A 13 2.88 -1.87 29.32
N SER A 14 3.59 -2.89 29.77
CA SER A 14 3.08 -4.27 29.82
C SER A 14 2.15 -4.55 31.01
N ASN A 15 2.02 -3.62 31.96
CA ASN A 15 1.24 -3.81 33.19
C ASN A 15 -0.12 -3.11 33.19
N GLU A 16 -0.39 -2.27 32.17
CA GLU A 16 -1.71 -1.64 32.02
C GLU A 16 -2.71 -2.65 31.48
N ASN A 17 -3.86 -2.78 32.12
CA ASN A 17 -4.93 -3.65 31.63
C ASN A 17 -5.58 -3.06 30.37
N ASP A 18 -6.29 -3.90 29.60
CA ASP A 18 -6.91 -3.50 28.33
C ASP A 18 -7.87 -2.32 28.49
N ASN A 19 -8.62 -2.25 29.61
CA ASN A 19 -9.55 -1.13 29.86
C ASN A 19 -8.81 0.19 30.01
N THR A 20 -7.66 0.20 30.69
CA THR A 20 -6.81 1.40 30.80
C THR A 20 -6.33 1.86 29.43
N ILE A 21 -5.86 0.93 28.58
CA ILE A 21 -5.41 1.27 27.22
C ILE A 21 -6.56 1.81 26.38
N PHE A 22 -7.76 1.20 26.43
CA PHE A 22 -8.93 1.73 25.73
C PHE A 22 -9.27 3.14 26.19
N THR A 23 -9.30 3.39 27.51
CA THR A 23 -9.57 4.71 28.07
C THR A 23 -8.54 5.74 27.61
N LEU A 24 -7.25 5.42 27.67
CA LEU A 24 -6.18 6.33 27.22
C LEU A 24 -6.33 6.70 25.74
N GLU A 25 -6.65 5.73 24.89
CA GLU A 25 -6.80 6.00 23.46
C GLU A 25 -8.12 6.73 23.14
N GLU A 26 -9.18 6.53 23.91
CA GLU A 26 -10.45 7.27 23.77
C GLU A 26 -10.32 8.71 24.29
N ASP A 27 -9.66 8.94 25.43
CA ASP A 27 -9.56 10.25 26.05
C ASP A 27 -8.57 11.18 25.35
N TYR A 28 -7.47 10.63 24.82
CA TYR A 28 -6.36 11.41 24.24
C TYR A 28 -6.19 11.25 22.74
N GLY A 29 -6.87 10.29 22.11
CA GLY A 29 -6.78 10.04 20.68
C GLY A 29 -7.93 10.66 19.89
N ALA A 30 -7.71 10.97 18.60
CA ALA A 30 -8.80 11.31 17.70
C ALA A 30 -9.59 10.06 17.31
N HIS A 31 -10.93 10.15 17.32
CA HIS A 31 -11.84 9.04 17.00
C HIS A 31 -11.99 8.84 15.49
N HIS A 32 -10.88 8.64 14.79
CA HIS A 32 -10.82 8.60 13.33
C HIS A 32 -10.89 7.20 12.71
N TYR A 33 -10.83 6.13 13.54
CA TYR A 33 -10.99 4.73 13.13
C TYR A 33 -12.11 4.03 13.90
N ASN A 34 -12.85 3.14 13.22
CA ASN A 34 -13.67 2.13 13.88
C ASN A 34 -12.75 1.01 14.39
N ARG A 35 -12.32 1.11 15.63
CA ARG A 35 -11.37 0.16 16.21
C ARG A 35 -12.02 -1.17 16.54
N ILE A 36 -11.24 -2.22 16.47
CA ILE A 36 -11.55 -3.54 17.00
C ILE A 36 -11.19 -3.53 18.49
N ASN A 37 -12.08 -3.99 19.37
CA ASN A 37 -11.81 -4.05 20.81
C ASN A 37 -10.81 -5.18 21.12
N LEU A 38 -9.56 -4.96 20.79
CA LEU A 38 -8.45 -5.89 20.98
C LEU A 38 -7.17 -5.09 21.24
N VAL A 39 -6.53 -5.32 22.37
CA VAL A 39 -5.19 -4.81 22.66
C VAL A 39 -4.16 -5.85 22.28
N VAL A 40 -3.35 -5.56 21.29
CA VAL A 40 -2.27 -6.44 20.83
C VAL A 40 -1.03 -6.20 21.67
N ARG A 41 -0.51 -7.26 22.31
CA ARG A 41 0.73 -7.21 23.11
C ARG A 41 1.94 -7.73 22.33
N HIS A 42 1.74 -8.72 21.48
CA HIS A 42 2.80 -9.30 20.67
C HIS A 42 2.33 -9.55 19.24
N ALA A 43 3.26 -9.37 18.29
CA ALA A 43 3.04 -9.64 16.88
C ALA A 43 4.26 -10.41 16.34
N LYS A 44 4.05 -11.58 15.71
CA LYS A 44 5.13 -12.37 15.09
C LYS A 44 4.62 -13.22 13.94
N GLY A 45 5.29 -13.15 12.80
CA GLY A 45 4.86 -13.88 11.61
C GLY A 45 3.45 -13.46 11.17
N CYS A 46 2.51 -14.41 11.13
CA CYS A 46 1.11 -14.15 10.82
C CYS A 46 0.21 -13.99 12.06
N TRP A 47 0.76 -13.95 13.26
CA TRP A 47 -0.02 -14.02 14.50
C TRP A 47 0.13 -12.77 15.36
N LEU A 48 -1.00 -12.31 15.90
CA LEU A 48 -1.07 -11.33 16.96
C LEU A 48 -1.50 -12.02 18.26
N THR A 49 -1.05 -11.51 19.39
CA THR A 49 -1.38 -12.07 20.71
C THR A 49 -1.81 -10.96 21.65
N ASP A 50 -2.93 -11.19 22.36
CA ASP A 50 -3.44 -10.28 23.38
C ASP A 50 -2.77 -10.49 24.76
N GLU A 51 -3.19 -9.71 25.75
CA GLU A 51 -2.70 -9.77 27.12
C GLU A 51 -2.91 -11.15 27.78
N LYS A 52 -4.01 -11.83 27.41
CA LYS A 52 -4.37 -13.14 27.98
C LYS A 52 -3.67 -14.30 27.28
N GLY A 53 -2.87 -14.02 26.25
CA GLY A 53 -2.19 -15.04 25.47
C GLY A 53 -3.05 -15.64 24.35
N ASN A 54 -4.26 -15.11 24.10
CA ASN A 54 -5.08 -15.54 22.97
C ASN A 54 -4.39 -15.12 21.66
N LYS A 55 -4.42 -16.02 20.68
CA LYS A 55 -3.78 -15.81 19.38
C LYS A 55 -4.81 -15.52 18.30
N TYR A 56 -4.48 -14.57 17.46
CA TYR A 56 -5.31 -14.14 16.35
C TYR A 56 -4.49 -14.21 15.07
N LEU A 57 -4.98 -14.94 14.07
CA LEU A 57 -4.39 -14.95 12.74
C LEU A 57 -4.67 -13.61 12.06
N ASP A 58 -3.62 -12.87 11.75
CA ASP A 58 -3.72 -11.57 11.07
C ASP A 58 -3.94 -11.78 9.57
N CYS A 59 -5.16 -11.58 9.14
CA CYS A 59 -5.53 -11.59 7.71
C CYS A 59 -5.75 -10.17 7.16
N LEU A 60 -5.18 -9.15 7.82
CA LEU A 60 -5.18 -7.76 7.39
C LEU A 60 -3.77 -7.26 7.04
N ALA A 61 -2.73 -7.79 7.73
CA ALA A 61 -1.32 -7.47 7.55
C ALA A 61 -1.03 -5.95 7.51
N ALA A 62 -1.69 -5.18 8.40
CA ALA A 62 -1.62 -3.71 8.42
C ALA A 62 -1.83 -3.10 7.02
N TYR A 63 -2.87 -3.54 6.31
CA TYR A 63 -3.20 -3.10 4.95
C TYR A 63 -2.07 -3.34 3.93
N SER A 64 -1.43 -4.49 4.00
CA SER A 64 -0.25 -4.91 3.20
C SER A 64 1.09 -4.31 3.65
N ALA A 65 1.20 -3.66 4.80
CA ALA A 65 2.49 -3.20 5.30
C ALA A 65 3.35 -4.37 5.81
N ALA A 66 2.72 -5.35 6.48
CA ALA A 66 3.40 -6.53 7.02
C ALA A 66 3.43 -7.72 6.02
N ASN A 67 3.74 -7.47 4.74
CA ASN A 67 3.85 -8.52 3.73
C ASN A 67 4.83 -9.65 4.13
N PRO A 68 6.03 -9.38 4.66
CA PRO A 68 6.97 -10.42 5.09
C PRO A 68 6.63 -11.02 6.46
N GLY A 69 5.50 -10.63 7.05
CA GLY A 69 5.12 -11.00 8.41
C GLY A 69 5.66 -10.04 9.47
N HIS A 70 5.01 -10.06 10.63
CA HIS A 70 5.43 -9.24 11.78
C HIS A 70 6.79 -9.67 12.31
N HIS A 71 7.66 -8.71 12.62
CA HIS A 71 8.99 -8.94 13.17
C HIS A 71 9.85 -9.91 12.34
N HIS A 72 9.89 -9.70 11.02
CA HIS A 72 10.73 -10.52 10.15
C HIS A 72 12.20 -10.45 10.61
N PRO A 73 12.87 -11.58 10.92
CA PRO A 73 14.15 -11.56 11.62
C PRO A 73 15.24 -10.79 10.85
N VAL A 74 15.37 -10.97 9.54
CA VAL A 74 16.40 -10.29 8.73
C VAL A 74 16.20 -8.77 8.76
N ILE A 75 14.94 -8.31 8.59
CA ILE A 75 14.64 -6.87 8.57
C ILE A 75 14.82 -6.27 9.97
N THR A 76 14.34 -6.97 10.99
CA THR A 76 14.46 -6.54 12.39
C THR A 76 15.91 -6.42 12.81
N HIS A 77 16.76 -7.42 12.52
CA HIS A 77 18.19 -7.37 12.84
C HIS A 77 18.90 -6.24 12.12
N ALA A 78 18.65 -6.06 10.81
CA ALA A 78 19.27 -4.95 10.06
C ALA A 78 18.94 -3.58 10.67
N VAL A 79 17.69 -3.36 11.11
CA VAL A 79 17.29 -2.13 11.78
C VAL A 79 17.94 -2.00 13.17
N MET A 80 18.00 -3.09 13.94
CA MET A 80 18.68 -3.10 15.25
C MET A 80 20.16 -2.78 15.12
N ASP A 81 20.86 -3.40 14.17
CA ASP A 81 22.27 -3.14 13.90
C ASP A 81 22.51 -1.67 13.51
N ALA A 82 21.64 -1.10 12.69
CA ALA A 82 21.70 0.32 12.33
C ALA A 82 21.45 1.24 13.53
N LEU A 83 20.53 0.88 14.44
CA LEU A 83 20.25 1.63 15.66
C LEU A 83 21.42 1.58 16.66
N MET A 84 22.13 0.46 16.72
CA MET A 84 23.31 0.29 17.59
C MET A 84 24.61 0.82 16.98
N GLY A 85 24.60 1.10 15.68
CA GLY A 85 25.69 1.67 14.92
C GLY A 85 25.59 3.19 14.71
N ASP A 86 26.16 3.67 13.63
CA ASP A 86 26.33 5.12 13.37
C ASP A 86 25.13 5.74 12.59
N TYR A 87 24.09 4.98 12.26
CA TYR A 87 22.98 5.42 11.42
C TYR A 87 21.63 5.55 12.15
N ALA A 88 21.66 5.73 13.47
CA ALA A 88 20.43 5.79 14.27
C ALA A 88 19.62 7.09 14.11
N SER A 89 20.26 8.19 13.72
CA SER A 89 19.62 9.50 13.66
C SER A 89 19.36 9.96 12.22
N VAL A 90 18.43 10.91 12.08
CA VAL A 90 18.23 11.62 10.81
C VAL A 90 19.44 12.50 10.52
N LEU A 91 19.88 12.50 9.27
CA LEU A 91 20.90 13.38 8.76
C LEU A 91 20.30 14.32 7.72
N SER A 92 20.84 15.52 7.60
CA SER A 92 20.37 16.47 6.60
C SER A 92 20.63 15.93 5.18
N ASN A 93 19.61 15.99 4.32
CA ASN A 93 19.70 15.56 2.92
C ASN A 93 20.67 16.43 2.05
N VAL A 94 21.37 17.41 2.65
CA VAL A 94 22.45 18.14 1.98
C VAL A 94 23.80 17.40 2.02
N VAL A 95 23.89 16.32 2.80
CA VAL A 95 25.06 15.42 2.84
C VAL A 95 24.71 14.07 2.23
N PHE A 96 25.72 13.39 1.71
CA PHE A 96 25.58 12.03 1.21
C PHE A 96 25.70 11.01 2.35
N THR A 97 24.92 9.93 2.26
CA THR A 97 24.99 8.81 3.19
C THR A 97 24.96 7.49 2.44
N ASP A 98 25.72 6.49 2.91
CA ASP A 98 25.77 5.17 2.28
C ASP A 98 24.38 4.50 2.20
N PRO A 99 23.56 4.45 3.29
CA PRO A 99 22.26 3.80 3.23
C PRO A 99 21.33 4.42 2.17
N LEU A 100 21.33 5.76 2.04
CA LEU A 100 20.49 6.42 1.05
C LEU A 100 20.97 6.09 -0.38
N GLY A 101 22.26 6.19 -0.64
CA GLY A 101 22.82 5.89 -1.97
C GLY A 101 22.55 4.45 -2.40
N ILE A 102 22.75 3.49 -1.48
CA ILE A 102 22.48 2.06 -1.72
C ILE A 102 20.98 1.83 -1.94
N PHE A 103 20.10 2.36 -1.07
CA PHE A 103 18.65 2.22 -1.21
C PHE A 103 18.15 2.75 -2.55
N LEU A 104 18.58 3.94 -2.96
CA LEU A 104 18.20 4.52 -4.24
C LEU A 104 18.61 3.64 -5.42
N SER A 105 19.82 3.08 -5.38
CA SER A 105 20.31 2.15 -6.40
C SER A 105 19.48 0.87 -6.45
N GLU A 106 19.22 0.26 -5.29
CA GLU A 106 18.46 -1.00 -5.20
C GLU A 106 17.00 -0.83 -5.62
N VAL A 107 16.32 0.21 -5.14
CA VAL A 107 14.91 0.43 -5.47
C VAL A 107 14.71 0.86 -6.92
N ALA A 108 15.64 1.61 -7.50
CA ALA A 108 15.60 1.98 -8.91
C ALA A 108 15.78 0.77 -9.84
N LYS A 109 16.63 -0.19 -9.45
CA LYS A 109 16.84 -1.47 -10.17
C LYS A 109 15.71 -2.47 -9.92
N PHE A 110 15.06 -2.41 -8.78
CA PHE A 110 13.93 -3.27 -8.44
C PHE A 110 12.75 -3.07 -9.39
N ALA A 111 12.49 -1.83 -9.81
CA ALA A 111 11.47 -1.50 -10.78
C ALA A 111 11.93 -1.79 -12.24
N PRO A 112 11.04 -2.22 -13.16
CA PRO A 112 11.37 -2.27 -14.58
C PRO A 112 11.71 -0.88 -15.09
N GLN A 113 12.37 -0.78 -16.26
CA GLN A 113 12.68 0.52 -16.87
C GLN A 113 11.38 1.29 -17.12
N MET A 114 11.11 2.31 -16.30
CA MET A 114 9.93 3.16 -16.41
C MET A 114 9.97 4.03 -17.67
N ALA A 115 8.77 4.35 -18.19
CA ALA A 115 8.61 5.26 -19.32
C ALA A 115 9.58 4.99 -20.48
N PRO A 116 9.64 3.78 -21.07
CA PRO A 116 10.64 3.45 -22.07
C PRO A 116 10.58 4.36 -23.32
N ARG A 117 9.44 4.98 -23.58
CA ARG A 117 9.26 5.98 -24.66
C ARG A 117 10.15 7.22 -24.51
N PHE A 118 10.63 7.52 -23.30
CA PHE A 118 11.59 8.59 -23.05
C PHE A 118 13.06 8.15 -23.18
N GLY A 119 13.28 6.91 -23.61
CA GLY A 119 14.59 6.31 -23.79
C GLY A 119 15.05 5.50 -22.56
N ASN A 120 16.06 4.67 -22.80
CA ASN A 120 16.63 3.79 -21.78
C ASN A 120 17.76 4.50 -21.00
N CYS A 121 17.42 5.45 -20.15
CA CYS A 121 18.36 6.23 -19.35
C CYS A 121 18.36 5.85 -17.86
N GLY A 122 17.73 4.72 -17.52
CA GLY A 122 17.57 4.25 -16.14
C GLY A 122 16.41 4.91 -15.41
N ASN A 123 16.16 4.44 -14.19
CA ASN A 123 15.19 5.00 -13.28
C ASN A 123 15.85 5.88 -12.23
N LYS A 124 15.12 6.87 -11.73
CA LYS A 124 15.42 7.59 -10.51
C LYS A 124 14.29 7.45 -9.52
N ALA A 125 14.64 7.49 -8.24
CA ALA A 125 13.71 7.30 -7.12
C ALA A 125 13.78 8.51 -6.19
N LEU A 126 12.63 8.97 -5.69
CA LEU A 126 12.55 10.04 -4.70
C LEU A 126 11.86 9.48 -3.44
N PRO A 127 12.63 9.23 -2.36
CA PRO A 127 12.09 8.64 -1.14
C PRO A 127 11.34 9.66 -0.29
N LYS A 128 10.30 9.17 0.36
CA LYS A 128 9.42 9.88 1.30
C LYS A 128 9.10 8.97 2.49
N ASN A 129 8.24 9.42 3.40
CA ASN A 129 7.86 8.67 4.60
C ASN A 129 6.48 8.00 4.41
N GLY A 130 5.40 8.77 4.52
CA GLY A 130 4.04 8.27 4.25
C GLY A 130 3.79 8.06 2.76
N GLY A 131 2.92 7.09 2.43
CA GLY A 131 2.56 6.80 1.03
C GLY A 131 2.03 8.02 0.29
N VAL A 132 1.25 8.85 0.98
CA VAL A 132 0.67 10.07 0.39
C VAL A 132 1.73 11.09 -0.05
N GLU A 133 2.86 11.18 0.63
CA GLU A 133 3.94 12.09 0.21
C GLU A 133 4.48 11.69 -1.17
N SER A 134 4.56 10.39 -1.44
CA SER A 134 4.94 9.88 -2.77
C SER A 134 3.81 10.05 -3.80
N VAL A 135 2.53 10.00 -3.39
CA VAL A 135 1.39 10.36 -4.24
C VAL A 135 1.44 11.85 -4.63
N GLU A 136 1.68 12.74 -3.67
CA GLU A 136 1.85 14.19 -3.92
C GLU A 136 3.04 14.44 -4.86
N THR A 137 4.14 13.71 -4.69
CA THR A 137 5.32 13.77 -5.57
C THR A 137 4.94 13.37 -7.01
N ALA A 138 4.16 12.30 -7.18
CA ALA A 138 3.69 11.85 -8.48
C ALA A 138 2.72 12.86 -9.14
N ILE A 139 1.81 13.45 -8.37
CA ILE A 139 0.90 14.52 -8.83
C ILE A 139 1.70 15.74 -9.31
N LYS A 140 2.68 16.18 -8.51
CA LYS A 140 3.60 17.27 -8.90
C LYS A 140 4.33 16.94 -10.20
N THR A 141 4.79 15.68 -10.33
CA THR A 141 5.48 15.22 -11.55
C THR A 141 4.56 15.31 -12.77
N MET A 142 3.34 14.79 -12.68
CA MET A 142 2.38 14.84 -13.80
C MET A 142 2.02 16.29 -14.18
N ARG A 143 1.77 17.15 -13.20
CA ARG A 143 1.45 18.58 -13.43
C ARG A 143 2.63 19.31 -14.08
N TYR A 144 3.84 19.13 -13.56
CA TYR A 144 5.03 19.78 -14.13
C TYR A 144 5.34 19.27 -15.54
N PHE A 145 5.16 17.96 -15.79
CA PHE A 145 5.25 17.38 -17.12
C PHE A 145 4.26 18.05 -18.08
N GLY A 146 3.01 18.23 -17.68
CA GLY A 146 1.98 18.95 -18.43
C GLY A 146 2.40 20.38 -18.75
N PHE A 147 2.91 21.10 -17.76
CA PHE A 147 3.40 22.47 -17.94
C PHE A 147 4.62 22.54 -18.85
N LYS A 148 5.68 21.79 -18.55
CA LYS A 148 6.98 21.94 -19.20
C LYS A 148 7.07 21.22 -20.52
N HIS A 149 6.52 20.02 -20.65
CA HIS A 149 6.62 19.18 -21.83
C HIS A 149 5.45 19.39 -22.81
N LYS A 150 4.23 19.48 -22.29
CA LYS A 150 3.03 19.65 -23.13
C LYS A 150 2.66 21.12 -23.38
N GLY A 151 3.27 22.08 -22.68
CA GLY A 151 2.95 23.50 -22.80
C GLY A 151 1.56 23.89 -22.25
N ILE A 152 1.00 23.09 -21.34
CA ILE A 152 -0.27 23.42 -20.69
C ILE A 152 -0.06 24.62 -19.78
N ILE A 153 -0.95 25.62 -19.87
CA ILE A 153 -0.90 26.82 -19.03
C ILE A 153 -0.92 26.43 -17.56
N ASP A 154 -0.04 27.04 -16.76
CA ASP A 154 0.05 26.74 -15.33
C ASP A 154 -1.29 26.92 -14.62
N GLY A 155 -1.65 25.94 -13.78
CA GLY A 155 -2.93 25.85 -13.09
C GLY A 155 -4.04 25.14 -13.88
N ASN A 156 -3.85 24.86 -15.19
CA ASN A 156 -4.84 24.19 -16.04
C ASN A 156 -4.58 22.69 -16.25
N GLN A 157 -3.54 22.15 -15.64
CA GLN A 157 -3.20 20.73 -15.77
C GLN A 157 -4.28 19.84 -15.17
N GLU A 158 -4.72 18.84 -15.93
CA GLU A 158 -5.73 17.87 -15.52
C GLU A 158 -5.13 16.47 -15.38
N ILE A 159 -5.50 15.77 -14.31
CA ILE A 159 -5.13 14.39 -14.05
C ILE A 159 -6.41 13.56 -13.97
N ILE A 160 -6.50 12.49 -14.77
CA ILE A 160 -7.61 11.54 -14.70
C ILE A 160 -7.38 10.61 -13.53
N VAL A 161 -8.40 10.43 -12.70
CA VAL A 161 -8.44 9.56 -11.52
C VAL A 161 -9.72 8.72 -11.54
N PHE A 162 -9.82 7.71 -10.70
CA PHE A 162 -10.94 6.77 -10.74
C PHE A 162 -11.82 6.88 -9.50
N ASN A 163 -13.13 6.70 -9.64
CA ASN A 163 -14.04 6.59 -8.52
C ASN A 163 -13.66 5.38 -7.65
N ASN A 164 -13.96 5.45 -6.36
CA ASN A 164 -13.58 4.48 -5.32
C ASN A 164 -12.07 4.31 -5.13
N ASN A 165 -11.27 5.31 -5.57
CA ASN A 165 -9.84 5.34 -5.29
C ASN A 165 -9.55 5.59 -3.80
N PHE A 166 -8.35 5.18 -3.40
CA PHE A 166 -7.78 5.58 -2.13
C PHE A 166 -6.29 5.89 -2.30
N HIS A 167 -5.97 7.19 -2.28
CA HIS A 167 -4.59 7.69 -2.35
C HIS A 167 -4.23 8.46 -1.08
N ASP A 168 -4.81 8.04 0.07
CA ASP A 168 -4.67 8.64 1.40
C ASP A 168 -5.55 9.89 1.62
N ARG A 169 -5.20 10.79 2.59
CA ARG A 169 -6.12 11.79 3.16
C ARG A 169 -5.53 13.19 3.33
N THR A 170 -4.51 13.58 2.55
CA THR A 170 -4.15 15.00 2.43
C THR A 170 -5.26 15.78 1.71
N ILE A 171 -5.25 17.10 1.81
CA ILE A 171 -6.23 17.95 1.11
C ILE A 171 -6.24 17.62 -0.40
N THR A 172 -5.07 17.45 -1.03
CA THR A 172 -5.00 17.06 -2.45
C THR A 172 -5.60 15.68 -2.68
N ALA A 173 -5.22 14.67 -1.90
CA ALA A 173 -5.70 13.30 -2.08
C ALA A 173 -7.22 13.20 -1.87
N VAL A 174 -7.79 13.86 -0.87
CA VAL A 174 -9.25 13.85 -0.67
C VAL A 174 -10.00 14.65 -1.73
N SER A 175 -9.35 15.59 -2.40
CA SER A 175 -10.00 16.43 -3.44
C SER A 175 -10.58 15.60 -4.57
N PHE A 176 -9.95 14.50 -4.92
CA PHE A 176 -10.42 13.59 -5.97
C PHE A 176 -10.98 12.26 -5.44
N SER A 177 -11.17 12.13 -4.13
CA SER A 177 -11.89 10.99 -3.57
C SER A 177 -13.39 11.06 -3.93
N SER A 178 -13.99 9.92 -4.29
CA SER A 178 -15.44 9.79 -4.44
C SER A 178 -16.19 9.69 -3.11
N ASN A 179 -15.48 9.44 -2.00
CA ASN A 179 -16.09 9.36 -0.67
C ASN A 179 -16.33 10.77 -0.08
N LYS A 180 -17.60 11.14 0.04
CA LYS A 180 -18.00 12.45 0.59
C LYS A 180 -17.48 12.69 2.00
N LYS A 181 -17.41 11.65 2.85
CA LYS A 181 -16.92 11.78 4.24
C LYS A 181 -15.47 12.25 4.34
N TYR A 182 -14.65 11.98 3.32
CA TYR A 182 -13.23 12.36 3.32
C TYR A 182 -12.99 13.82 2.96
N LYS A 183 -13.95 14.48 2.28
CA LYS A 183 -13.77 15.85 1.78
C LYS A 183 -14.77 16.88 2.28
N GLN A 184 -15.90 16.44 2.83
CA GLN A 184 -16.93 17.35 3.32
C GLN A 184 -16.41 18.18 4.48
N GLY A 185 -16.42 19.51 4.35
CA GLY A 185 -15.96 20.45 5.36
C GLY A 185 -14.45 20.78 5.30
N PHE A 186 -13.70 20.16 4.37
CA PHE A 186 -12.25 20.36 4.24
C PHE A 186 -11.85 21.21 3.01
N GLY A 187 -12.80 21.93 2.41
CA GLY A 187 -12.51 22.84 1.30
C GLY A 187 -11.73 24.10 1.73
N PRO A 188 -11.12 24.83 0.77
CA PRO A 188 -11.19 24.61 -0.67
C PRO A 188 -10.39 23.38 -1.12
N LEU A 189 -10.97 22.62 -2.05
CA LEU A 189 -10.34 21.41 -2.59
C LEU A 189 -9.34 21.77 -3.69
N THR A 190 -8.29 20.97 -3.84
CA THR A 190 -7.29 21.11 -4.90
C THR A 190 -7.91 20.80 -6.27
N PRO A 191 -7.88 21.73 -7.25
CA PRO A 191 -8.45 21.53 -8.59
C PRO A 191 -7.56 20.67 -9.50
N GLY A 192 -8.04 20.40 -10.72
CA GLY A 192 -7.29 19.73 -11.78
C GLY A 192 -7.37 18.20 -11.73
N PHE A 193 -8.46 17.66 -11.20
CA PHE A 193 -8.72 16.21 -11.21
C PHE A 193 -10.04 15.90 -11.90
N VAL A 194 -10.03 14.92 -12.82
CA VAL A 194 -11.20 14.44 -13.54
C VAL A 194 -11.48 13.01 -13.15
N SER A 195 -12.55 12.78 -12.38
CA SER A 195 -12.92 11.45 -11.88
C SER A 195 -13.79 10.70 -12.88
N VAL A 196 -13.44 9.43 -13.14
CA VAL A 196 -14.18 8.52 -14.02
C VAL A 196 -14.41 7.18 -13.32
N GLU A 197 -15.33 6.36 -13.83
CA GLU A 197 -15.58 5.03 -13.27
C GLU A 197 -14.40 4.09 -13.52
N PHE A 198 -13.99 3.36 -12.47
CA PHE A 198 -12.91 2.37 -12.56
C PHE A 198 -13.32 1.24 -13.49
N GLY A 199 -12.46 0.93 -14.46
CA GLY A 199 -12.75 -0.08 -15.49
C GLY A 199 -13.52 0.43 -16.70
N ASN A 200 -13.98 1.69 -16.71
CA ASN A 200 -14.75 2.28 -17.83
C ASN A 200 -13.85 3.05 -18.79
N LEU A 201 -13.35 2.36 -19.81
CA LEU A 201 -12.45 2.96 -20.81
C LEU A 201 -13.09 4.08 -21.64
N GLU A 202 -14.39 4.00 -21.91
CA GLU A 202 -15.09 5.03 -22.69
C GLU A 202 -15.18 6.35 -21.92
N GLN A 203 -15.36 6.30 -20.61
CA GLN A 203 -15.28 7.51 -19.79
C GLN A 203 -13.86 8.09 -19.77
N VAL A 204 -12.83 7.24 -19.71
CA VAL A 204 -11.43 7.70 -19.79
C VAL A 204 -11.18 8.43 -21.09
N LYS A 205 -11.57 7.87 -22.25
CA LYS A 205 -11.41 8.51 -23.56
C LYS A 205 -12.09 9.88 -23.63
N LYS A 206 -13.32 9.98 -23.11
CA LYS A 206 -14.09 11.23 -23.09
C LYS A 206 -13.50 12.28 -22.13
N ALA A 207 -12.80 11.85 -21.09
CA ALA A 207 -12.19 12.73 -20.10
C ALA A 207 -10.85 13.32 -20.58
N ILE A 208 -10.24 12.78 -21.64
CA ILE A 208 -8.98 13.30 -22.18
C ILE A 208 -9.28 14.63 -22.91
N THR A 209 -8.60 15.68 -22.46
CA THR A 209 -8.62 17.02 -23.07
C THR A 209 -7.21 17.46 -23.46
N LYS A 210 -7.08 18.62 -24.07
CA LYS A 210 -5.76 19.24 -24.33
C LYS A 210 -4.99 19.57 -23.05
N ASN A 211 -5.67 19.66 -21.91
CA ASN A 211 -5.10 19.96 -20.60
C ASN A 211 -4.75 18.71 -19.80
N THR A 212 -5.13 17.53 -20.28
CA THR A 212 -4.79 16.28 -19.57
C THR A 212 -3.29 16.01 -19.65
N CYS A 213 -2.67 15.82 -18.50
CA CYS A 213 -1.23 15.57 -18.38
C CYS A 213 -0.91 14.15 -17.85
N GLY A 214 -1.86 13.46 -17.22
CA GLY A 214 -1.60 12.13 -16.71
C GLY A 214 -2.85 11.39 -16.25
N ILE A 215 -2.64 10.10 -15.96
CA ILE A 215 -3.62 9.18 -15.38
C ILE A 215 -2.99 8.60 -14.12
N LEU A 216 -3.65 8.75 -12.97
CA LEU A 216 -3.27 8.11 -11.71
C LEU A 216 -4.23 6.96 -11.42
N VAL A 217 -3.70 5.75 -11.25
CA VAL A 217 -4.51 4.54 -11.10
C VAL A 217 -3.92 3.59 -10.05
N GLU A 218 -4.79 3.01 -9.22
CA GLU A 218 -4.49 1.76 -8.51
C GLU A 218 -4.71 0.62 -9.51
N PRO A 219 -3.71 -0.21 -9.84
CA PRO A 219 -3.91 -1.32 -10.79
C PRO A 219 -4.99 -2.33 -10.37
N LEU A 220 -5.25 -2.41 -9.07
CA LEU A 220 -6.37 -3.06 -8.41
C LEU A 220 -6.73 -2.20 -7.21
N GLN A 221 -7.98 -1.76 -7.11
CA GLN A 221 -8.42 -0.92 -6.00
C GLN A 221 -8.52 -1.71 -4.70
N GLY A 222 -7.82 -1.26 -3.68
CA GLY A 222 -7.82 -1.90 -2.36
C GLY A 222 -8.98 -1.45 -1.50
N GLU A 223 -8.93 -0.22 -1.03
CA GLU A 223 -9.96 0.37 -0.16
C GLU A 223 -11.32 0.47 -0.85
N GLY A 224 -11.36 0.57 -2.16
CA GLY A 224 -12.58 0.56 -2.97
C GLY A 224 -13.37 -0.75 -2.95
N GLY A 225 -12.87 -1.81 -2.33
CA GLY A 225 -13.56 -3.11 -2.24
C GLY A 225 -12.84 -4.27 -2.92
N MET A 226 -11.54 -4.24 -3.03
CA MET A 226 -10.72 -5.24 -3.75
C MET A 226 -11.14 -5.37 -5.24
N ASN A 227 -11.42 -4.24 -5.90
CA ASN A 227 -11.94 -4.21 -7.25
C ASN A 227 -10.85 -4.56 -8.26
N VAL A 228 -11.07 -5.62 -9.01
CA VAL A 228 -10.21 -6.05 -10.13
C VAL A 228 -10.76 -5.40 -11.40
N PRO A 229 -9.95 -4.66 -12.17
CA PRO A 229 -10.45 -4.07 -13.42
C PRO A 229 -10.72 -5.15 -14.49
N PRO A 230 -11.52 -4.84 -15.49
CA PRO A 230 -11.69 -5.72 -16.66
C PRO A 230 -10.34 -6.06 -17.30
N VAL A 231 -10.22 -7.29 -17.82
CA VAL A 231 -9.01 -7.73 -18.52
C VAL A 231 -8.71 -6.81 -19.70
N GLY A 232 -7.46 -6.37 -19.80
CA GLY A 232 -7.01 -5.45 -20.86
C GLY A 232 -7.19 -3.95 -20.50
N PHE A 233 -7.77 -3.62 -19.35
CA PHE A 233 -7.98 -2.23 -18.94
C PHE A 233 -6.68 -1.45 -18.78
N LEU A 234 -5.69 -2.01 -18.07
CA LEU A 234 -4.40 -1.34 -17.89
C LEU A 234 -3.62 -1.24 -19.21
N LYS A 235 -3.71 -2.24 -20.09
CA LYS A 235 -3.16 -2.16 -21.45
C LYS A 235 -3.78 -1.01 -22.25
N ALA A 236 -5.09 -0.86 -22.16
CA ALA A 236 -5.79 0.22 -22.83
C ALA A 236 -5.43 1.59 -22.26
N LEU A 237 -5.27 1.72 -20.92
CA LEU A 237 -4.75 2.94 -20.30
C LEU A 237 -3.34 3.27 -20.77
N ARG A 238 -2.45 2.25 -20.85
CA ARG A 238 -1.09 2.46 -21.37
C ARG A 238 -1.12 2.99 -22.80
N LYS A 239 -1.91 2.33 -23.67
CA LYS A 239 -2.07 2.76 -25.07
C LYS A 239 -2.61 4.20 -25.15
N LEU A 240 -3.67 4.52 -24.43
CA LEU A 240 -4.22 5.89 -24.42
C LEU A 240 -3.18 6.92 -23.93
N SER A 241 -2.40 6.55 -22.92
CA SER A 241 -1.36 7.43 -22.41
C SER A 241 -0.26 7.67 -23.46
N ASP A 242 0.10 6.65 -24.25
CA ASP A 242 1.06 6.81 -25.34
C ASP A 242 0.48 7.63 -26.51
N ASP A 243 -0.77 7.34 -26.91
CA ASP A 243 -1.45 8.04 -28.02
C ASP A 243 -1.67 9.53 -27.75
N HIS A 244 -1.83 9.93 -26.48
CA HIS A 244 -2.15 11.31 -26.07
C HIS A 244 -1.02 12.02 -25.30
N ASP A 245 0.16 11.39 -25.24
CA ASP A 245 1.32 11.91 -24.51
C ASP A 245 0.99 12.26 -23.05
N LEU A 246 0.39 11.29 -22.32
CA LEU A 246 0.07 11.38 -20.90
C LEU A 246 1.04 10.56 -20.08
N LEU A 247 1.31 10.95 -18.85
CA LEU A 247 1.99 10.08 -17.90
C LEU A 247 0.99 9.10 -17.27
N LEU A 248 1.25 7.79 -17.38
CA LEU A 248 0.54 6.76 -16.63
C LEU A 248 1.30 6.47 -15.33
N VAL A 249 0.71 6.78 -14.19
CA VAL A 249 1.28 6.49 -12.88
C VAL A 249 0.43 5.44 -12.17
N CYS A 250 1.08 4.36 -11.73
CA CYS A 250 0.47 3.30 -10.95
C CYS A 250 0.76 3.49 -9.45
N ASP A 251 -0.30 3.58 -8.65
CA ASP A 251 -0.19 3.50 -7.20
C ASP A 251 -0.16 2.02 -6.78
N GLU A 252 1.02 1.55 -6.44
CA GLU A 252 1.30 0.18 -6.02
C GLU A 252 1.54 0.09 -4.50
N ILE A 253 1.19 1.13 -3.74
CA ILE A 253 1.44 1.19 -2.29
C ILE A 253 0.82 -0.02 -1.58
N GLN A 254 -0.39 -0.43 -1.95
CA GLN A 254 -1.09 -1.54 -1.30
C GLN A 254 -0.96 -2.85 -2.06
N VAL A 255 -0.88 -2.82 -3.39
CA VAL A 255 -0.98 -4.00 -4.26
C VAL A 255 0.35 -4.47 -4.83
N GLY A 256 1.40 -3.66 -4.70
CA GLY A 256 2.77 -4.01 -5.07
C GLY A 256 3.46 -4.93 -4.06
N MET A 257 4.75 -5.07 -4.21
CA MET A 257 5.59 -5.86 -3.31
C MET A 257 5.07 -7.30 -3.10
N GLY A 258 4.65 -7.94 -4.19
CA GLY A 258 4.25 -9.35 -4.20
C GLY A 258 2.79 -9.62 -3.81
N ARG A 259 2.05 -8.65 -3.28
CA ARG A 259 0.71 -8.83 -2.73
C ARG A 259 -0.26 -9.56 -3.67
N THR A 260 -0.23 -9.23 -4.95
CA THR A 260 -1.12 -9.82 -5.98
C THR A 260 -0.53 -11.04 -6.69
N GLY A 261 0.65 -11.52 -6.28
CA GLY A 261 1.32 -12.67 -6.90
C GLY A 261 2.27 -12.31 -8.05
N LYS A 262 2.55 -11.04 -8.24
CA LYS A 262 3.57 -10.48 -9.11
C LYS A 262 4.38 -9.45 -8.33
N LYS A 263 5.57 -9.08 -8.77
CA LYS A 263 6.38 -8.03 -8.14
C LYS A 263 5.58 -6.73 -8.06
N PHE A 264 5.00 -6.33 -9.18
CA PHE A 264 4.04 -5.22 -9.30
C PHE A 264 2.72 -5.73 -9.87
N CYS A 265 1.61 -5.12 -9.44
CA CYS A 265 0.28 -5.52 -9.89
C CYS A 265 0.06 -5.22 -11.39
N PHE A 266 0.64 -4.16 -11.92
CA PHE A 266 0.54 -3.84 -13.36
C PHE A 266 1.16 -4.92 -14.27
N GLU A 267 2.07 -5.75 -13.75
CA GLU A 267 2.69 -6.85 -14.51
C GLU A 267 1.68 -7.95 -14.91
N HIS A 268 0.51 -8.01 -14.25
CA HIS A 268 -0.56 -8.95 -14.68
C HIS A 268 -1.07 -8.67 -16.08
N GLU A 269 -0.89 -7.47 -16.59
CA GLU A 269 -1.27 -7.10 -17.96
C GLU A 269 -0.05 -6.80 -18.85
N ASN A 270 1.17 -7.11 -18.40
CA ASN A 270 2.42 -6.92 -19.13
C ASN A 270 2.58 -5.49 -19.67
N ILE A 271 2.28 -4.50 -18.85
CA ILE A 271 2.54 -3.09 -19.13
C ILE A 271 3.69 -2.59 -18.28
N VAL A 272 4.25 -1.44 -18.67
CA VAL A 272 5.16 -0.64 -17.86
C VAL A 272 4.59 0.78 -17.79
N PRO A 273 4.29 1.31 -16.61
CA PRO A 273 3.84 2.69 -16.45
C PRO A 273 5.00 3.69 -16.63
N ASP A 274 4.67 4.98 -16.64
CA ASP A 274 5.67 6.05 -16.64
C ASP A 274 6.21 6.33 -15.24
N GLY A 275 5.42 6.02 -14.22
CA GLY A 275 5.84 6.11 -12.82
C GLY A 275 5.12 5.10 -11.94
N VAL A 276 5.77 4.72 -10.84
CA VAL A 276 5.20 3.83 -9.83
C VAL A 276 5.42 4.41 -8.44
N ILE A 277 4.42 4.25 -7.59
CA ILE A 277 4.48 4.65 -6.19
C ILE A 277 4.52 3.39 -5.34
N LEU A 278 5.51 3.29 -4.44
CA LEU A 278 5.63 2.22 -3.45
C LEU A 278 5.58 2.78 -2.02
N GLY A 279 5.14 1.95 -1.09
CA GLY A 279 5.09 2.26 0.34
C GLY A 279 4.78 1.01 1.14
N LYS A 280 4.18 1.16 2.31
CA LYS A 280 3.75 0.03 3.16
C LYS A 280 4.82 -1.06 3.30
N ALA A 281 4.73 -2.15 2.53
CA ALA A 281 5.67 -3.26 2.58
C ALA A 281 7.12 -2.92 2.20
N LEU A 282 7.36 -1.74 1.63
CA LEU A 282 8.70 -1.33 1.20
C LEU A 282 9.73 -1.32 2.32
N SER A 283 9.30 -1.16 3.58
CA SER A 283 10.17 -1.24 4.76
C SER A 283 9.94 -2.52 5.60
N GLY A 284 9.19 -3.48 5.07
CA GLY A 284 8.81 -4.68 5.82
C GLY A 284 7.89 -4.44 7.01
N GLY A 285 7.23 -3.26 7.07
CA GLY A 285 6.27 -2.91 8.11
C GLY A 285 6.88 -2.40 9.42
N LEU A 286 8.19 -2.10 9.45
CA LEU A 286 8.88 -1.63 10.67
C LEU A 286 8.95 -0.10 10.76
N ILE A 287 9.21 0.59 9.66
CA ILE A 287 9.48 2.02 9.63
C ILE A 287 8.72 2.65 8.46
N PRO A 288 8.13 3.85 8.61
CA PRO A 288 7.52 4.55 7.49
C PRO A 288 8.54 4.79 6.36
N LEU A 289 8.23 4.32 5.17
CA LEU A 289 9.02 4.52 3.96
C LEU A 289 8.13 4.42 2.74
N SER A 290 8.23 5.38 1.85
CA SER A 290 7.61 5.36 0.54
C SER A 290 8.56 5.92 -0.51
N VAL A 291 8.25 5.69 -1.78
CA VAL A 291 9.07 6.17 -2.88
C VAL A 291 8.23 6.37 -4.13
N PHE A 292 8.52 7.42 -4.86
CA PHE A 292 8.10 7.59 -6.26
C PHE A 292 9.27 7.26 -7.18
N ILE A 293 9.04 6.40 -8.18
CA ILE A 293 10.04 5.95 -9.14
C ILE A 293 9.54 6.30 -10.54
N THR A 294 10.40 6.92 -11.34
CA THR A 294 10.14 7.22 -12.76
C THR A 294 11.43 7.22 -13.56
N ASN A 295 11.30 7.39 -14.86
CA ASN A 295 12.44 7.54 -15.78
C ASN A 295 13.32 8.73 -15.38
N ALA A 296 14.66 8.58 -15.49
CA ALA A 296 15.59 9.60 -15.07
C ALA A 296 15.37 10.95 -15.77
N LYS A 297 15.01 10.96 -17.06
CA LYS A 297 14.71 12.22 -17.79
C LYS A 297 13.50 12.94 -17.23
N ILE A 298 12.45 12.20 -16.84
CA ILE A 298 11.26 12.79 -16.22
C ILE A 298 11.63 13.35 -14.85
N MET A 299 12.34 12.56 -14.02
CA MET A 299 12.74 13.00 -12.68
C MET A 299 13.58 14.27 -12.73
N ASP A 300 14.57 14.32 -13.62
CA ASP A 300 15.48 15.48 -13.78
C ASP A 300 14.79 16.71 -14.41
N MET A 301 13.77 16.49 -15.24
CA MET A 301 12.93 17.59 -15.76
C MET A 301 12.15 18.28 -14.66
N VAL A 302 11.59 17.49 -13.74
CA VAL A 302 10.63 17.98 -12.74
C VAL A 302 11.32 18.56 -11.52
N PHE A 303 12.34 17.86 -11.00
CA PHE A 303 12.94 18.22 -9.71
C PHE A 303 14.35 18.77 -9.90
N SER A 304 14.45 20.08 -9.68
CA SER A 304 15.75 20.79 -9.58
C SER A 304 16.16 20.94 -8.12
N LYS A 305 17.41 21.34 -7.89
CA LYS A 305 17.94 21.59 -6.54
C LYS A 305 17.06 22.60 -5.80
N GLY A 306 16.56 22.20 -4.62
CA GLY A 306 15.69 23.03 -3.75
C GLY A 306 14.21 23.07 -4.14
N SER A 307 13.77 22.40 -5.22
CA SER A 307 12.36 22.36 -5.59
C SER A 307 11.53 21.33 -4.85
N GLU A 308 12.17 20.41 -4.13
CA GLU A 308 11.55 19.34 -3.36
C GLU A 308 12.38 19.05 -2.10
N GLY A 309 11.73 18.60 -1.03
CA GLY A 309 12.42 18.29 0.21
C GLY A 309 11.57 17.48 1.19
N SER A 310 12.25 16.83 2.11
CA SER A 310 11.66 16.15 3.27
C SER A 310 12.76 15.93 4.30
N THR A 311 12.50 16.25 5.57
CA THR A 311 13.49 16.03 6.63
C THR A 311 13.81 14.55 6.82
N PHE A 312 12.78 13.70 6.82
CA PHE A 312 12.92 12.26 7.06
C PHE A 312 12.84 11.41 5.78
N GLY A 313 12.55 11.99 4.61
CA GLY A 313 12.51 11.24 3.35
C GLY A 313 13.89 10.69 2.99
N GLY A 314 14.06 9.36 3.09
CA GLY A 314 15.33 8.69 2.83
C GLY A 314 16.35 8.78 3.96
N TYR A 315 15.92 9.01 5.23
CA TYR A 315 16.87 8.96 6.35
C TYR A 315 17.45 7.54 6.53
N PRO A 316 18.69 7.44 7.08
CA PRO A 316 19.47 6.21 7.02
C PRO A 316 18.75 4.96 7.52
N LEU A 317 18.06 5.04 8.65
CA LEU A 317 17.37 3.89 9.25
C LEU A 317 16.24 3.35 8.37
N ALA A 318 15.45 4.24 7.72
CA ALA A 318 14.41 3.83 6.79
C ALA A 318 15.00 3.18 5.54
N CYS A 319 16.13 3.69 5.05
CA CYS A 319 16.85 3.10 3.92
C CYS A 319 17.36 1.70 4.24
N VAL A 320 17.93 1.48 5.42
CA VAL A 320 18.36 0.14 5.89
C VAL A 320 17.17 -0.83 5.94
N ALA A 321 16.04 -0.41 6.51
CA ALA A 321 14.82 -1.22 6.51
C ALA A 321 14.35 -1.56 5.09
N GLY A 322 14.37 -0.59 4.18
CA GLY A 322 14.00 -0.77 2.78
C GLY A 322 14.92 -1.75 2.05
N ILE A 323 16.23 -1.62 2.19
CA ILE A 323 17.22 -2.53 1.58
C ILE A 323 16.99 -3.97 2.08
N ALA A 324 16.82 -4.14 3.39
CA ALA A 324 16.56 -5.46 3.98
C ALA A 324 15.22 -6.05 3.49
N ALA A 325 14.18 -5.22 3.37
CA ALA A 325 12.87 -5.67 2.87
C ALA A 325 12.92 -6.09 1.40
N LEU A 326 13.62 -5.35 0.54
CA LEU A 326 13.84 -5.72 -0.87
C LEU A 326 14.60 -7.04 -0.99
N LYS A 327 15.64 -7.24 -0.16
CA LYS A 327 16.40 -8.50 -0.10
C LYS A 327 15.52 -9.68 0.31
N VAL A 328 14.77 -9.56 1.40
CA VAL A 328 13.82 -10.60 1.85
C VAL A 328 12.78 -10.90 0.77
N PHE A 329 12.26 -9.87 0.09
CA PHE A 329 11.29 -10.05 -0.98
C PHE A 329 11.81 -10.98 -2.08
N GLU A 330 13.04 -10.77 -2.55
CA GLU A 330 13.64 -11.57 -3.62
C GLU A 330 14.10 -12.95 -3.12
N GLU A 331 14.82 -13.03 -2.00
CA GLU A 331 15.37 -14.29 -1.47
C GLU A 331 14.29 -15.28 -1.07
N GLU A 332 13.21 -14.81 -0.46
CA GLU A 332 12.08 -15.65 -0.04
C GLU A 332 11.03 -15.83 -1.15
N LYS A 333 11.21 -15.23 -2.32
CA LYS A 333 10.31 -15.34 -3.48
C LYS A 333 8.86 -15.01 -3.10
N LEU A 334 8.65 -13.90 -2.38
CA LEU A 334 7.36 -13.57 -1.78
C LEU A 334 6.23 -13.43 -2.83
N ALA A 335 6.55 -12.96 -4.04
CA ALA A 335 5.57 -12.87 -5.12
C ALA A 335 5.07 -14.23 -5.59
N GLU A 336 5.98 -15.18 -5.80
CA GLU A 336 5.64 -16.55 -6.22
C GLU A 336 4.87 -17.29 -5.13
N GLN A 337 5.26 -17.09 -3.86
CA GLN A 337 4.51 -17.62 -2.72
C GLN A 337 3.07 -17.09 -2.72
N ALA A 338 2.90 -15.77 -2.88
CA ALA A 338 1.57 -15.14 -2.93
C ALA A 338 0.75 -15.62 -4.12
N ALA A 339 1.35 -15.83 -5.28
CA ALA A 339 0.68 -16.38 -6.45
C ALA A 339 0.13 -17.79 -6.19
N LYS A 340 0.99 -18.69 -5.69
CA LYS A 340 0.64 -20.10 -5.42
C LYS A 340 -0.41 -20.21 -4.31
N LYS A 341 -0.13 -19.59 -3.15
CA LYS A 341 -1.01 -19.65 -1.97
C LYS A 341 -2.33 -18.92 -2.22
N GLY A 342 -2.27 -17.77 -2.89
CA GLY A 342 -3.46 -16.96 -3.21
C GLY A 342 -4.42 -17.69 -4.16
N LYS A 343 -3.91 -18.38 -5.18
CA LYS A 343 -4.73 -19.22 -6.06
C LYS A 343 -5.46 -20.28 -5.26
N LEU A 344 -4.73 -21.06 -4.46
CA LEU A 344 -5.29 -22.12 -3.63
C LEU A 344 -6.33 -21.60 -2.63
N LEU A 345 -6.00 -20.50 -1.93
CA LEU A 345 -6.89 -19.91 -0.94
C LEU A 345 -8.19 -19.40 -1.59
N LYS A 346 -8.08 -18.68 -2.70
CA LYS A 346 -9.22 -18.16 -3.45
C LYS A 346 -10.13 -19.28 -3.95
N GLU A 347 -9.60 -20.33 -4.56
CA GLU A 347 -10.38 -21.49 -5.01
C GLU A 347 -11.15 -22.17 -3.86
N LYS A 348 -10.54 -22.28 -2.69
CA LYS A 348 -11.21 -22.85 -1.49
C LYS A 348 -12.29 -21.90 -0.94
N ILE A 349 -12.04 -20.59 -0.91
CA ILE A 349 -13.04 -19.58 -0.51
C ILE A 349 -14.22 -19.57 -1.50
N GLU A 350 -13.98 -19.69 -2.81
CA GLU A 350 -15.05 -19.80 -3.82
C GLU A 350 -15.94 -21.04 -3.61
N LYS A 351 -15.36 -22.17 -3.16
CA LYS A 351 -16.15 -23.36 -2.79
C LYS A 351 -17.03 -23.11 -1.56
N ILE A 352 -16.53 -22.39 -0.56
CA ILE A 352 -17.31 -21.94 0.60
C ILE A 352 -18.45 -21.01 0.13
N ALA A 353 -18.12 -20.03 -0.71
CA ALA A 353 -19.06 -19.04 -1.23
C ALA A 353 -20.25 -19.67 -1.98
N LYS A 354 -20.01 -20.74 -2.75
CA LYS A 354 -21.08 -21.47 -3.47
C LYS A 354 -22.12 -22.09 -2.55
N ARG A 355 -21.77 -22.40 -1.29
CA ARG A 355 -22.66 -22.96 -0.27
C ARG A 355 -23.24 -21.89 0.67
N SER A 356 -22.69 -20.68 0.61
CA SER A 356 -23.07 -19.59 1.49
C SER A 356 -24.31 -18.83 0.98
N PRO A 357 -25.33 -18.62 1.81
CA PRO A 357 -26.45 -17.75 1.46
C PRO A 357 -26.06 -16.27 1.47
N HIS A 358 -24.92 -15.93 2.08
CA HIS A 358 -24.52 -14.56 2.38
C HIS A 358 -23.59 -13.95 1.34
N ILE A 359 -22.85 -14.76 0.57
CA ILE A 359 -21.78 -14.29 -0.34
C ILE A 359 -22.33 -14.03 -1.74
N LYS A 360 -22.02 -12.84 -2.26
CA LYS A 360 -22.33 -12.42 -3.63
C LYS A 360 -21.22 -12.82 -4.59
N GLU A 361 -19.97 -12.50 -4.24
CA GLU A 361 -18.81 -12.67 -5.10
C GLU A 361 -17.52 -12.83 -4.28
N VAL A 362 -16.55 -13.55 -4.86
CA VAL A 362 -15.17 -13.62 -4.39
C VAL A 362 -14.26 -13.12 -5.51
N ARG A 363 -13.51 -12.07 -5.27
CA ARG A 363 -12.63 -11.43 -6.25
C ARG A 363 -11.23 -11.16 -5.68
N GLY A 364 -10.30 -10.74 -6.53
CA GLY A 364 -8.93 -10.42 -6.12
C GLY A 364 -7.88 -11.24 -6.85
N LYS A 365 -6.61 -10.94 -6.56
CA LYS A 365 -5.41 -11.59 -7.13
C LYS A 365 -4.41 -11.90 -6.03
N GLY A 366 -3.68 -13.01 -6.15
CA GLY A 366 -2.71 -13.43 -5.15
C GLY A 366 -3.33 -13.54 -3.75
N LEU A 367 -2.64 -13.05 -2.73
CA LEU A 367 -3.13 -12.98 -1.35
C LEU A 367 -3.84 -11.64 -1.05
N PHE A 368 -4.58 -11.13 -2.01
CA PHE A 368 -5.41 -9.93 -1.90
C PHE A 368 -6.82 -10.26 -2.37
N ILE A 369 -7.66 -10.76 -1.46
CA ILE A 369 -8.96 -11.37 -1.76
C ILE A 369 -10.07 -10.59 -1.06
N GLY A 370 -11.10 -10.22 -1.81
CA GLY A 370 -12.34 -9.63 -1.31
C GLY A 370 -13.50 -10.62 -1.38
N ILE A 371 -14.26 -10.73 -0.30
CA ILE A 371 -15.49 -11.51 -0.22
C ILE A 371 -16.65 -10.52 -0.08
N GLU A 372 -17.39 -10.30 -1.16
CA GLU A 372 -18.53 -9.38 -1.15
C GLU A 372 -19.79 -10.05 -0.59
N VAL A 373 -20.43 -9.41 0.36
CA VAL A 373 -21.68 -9.93 0.97
C VAL A 373 -22.91 -9.45 0.20
N LYS A 374 -23.94 -10.30 0.11
CA LYS A 374 -25.20 -9.99 -0.60
C LYS A 374 -26.04 -8.94 0.11
N LYS A 375 -26.14 -9.04 1.43
CA LYS A 375 -26.95 -8.20 2.30
C LYS A 375 -26.27 -8.04 3.67
N GLY A 376 -26.57 -6.94 4.34
CA GLY A 376 -26.01 -6.66 5.67
C GLY A 376 -24.67 -5.95 5.60
N ASN A 377 -23.98 -5.90 6.74
CA ASN A 377 -22.71 -5.23 6.89
C ASN A 377 -21.58 -6.27 6.98
N ALA A 378 -20.58 -6.19 6.12
CA ALA A 378 -19.39 -7.07 6.15
C ALA A 378 -18.66 -7.03 7.50
N MET A 379 -18.73 -5.90 8.24
CA MET A 379 -18.16 -5.78 9.57
C MET A 379 -18.75 -6.77 10.57
N ASP A 380 -20.02 -7.17 10.43
CA ASP A 380 -20.62 -8.15 11.35
C ASP A 380 -19.97 -9.54 11.21
N PHE A 381 -19.61 -9.91 9.97
CA PHE A 381 -18.83 -11.12 9.71
C PHE A 381 -17.39 -10.98 10.23
N CYS A 382 -16.79 -9.81 10.09
CA CYS A 382 -15.46 -9.53 10.65
C CYS A 382 -15.44 -9.69 12.18
N ARG A 383 -16.46 -9.20 12.89
CA ARG A 383 -16.60 -9.36 14.34
C ARG A 383 -16.79 -10.82 14.76
N LYS A 384 -17.54 -11.62 13.96
CA LYS A 384 -17.67 -13.07 14.21
C LYS A 384 -16.33 -13.79 14.02
N LEU A 385 -15.59 -13.46 12.97
CA LEU A 385 -14.27 -14.02 12.70
C LEU A 385 -13.25 -13.67 13.79
N LEU A 386 -13.30 -12.43 14.33
CA LEU A 386 -12.46 -12.03 15.46
C LEU A 386 -12.66 -12.92 16.68
N LYS A 387 -13.93 -13.24 17.03
CA LYS A 387 -14.25 -14.15 18.14
C LYS A 387 -13.72 -15.56 17.93
N LEU A 388 -13.45 -15.93 16.68
CA LEU A 388 -12.87 -17.22 16.28
C LEU A 388 -11.36 -17.16 16.07
N GLY A 389 -10.70 -16.04 16.46
CA GLY A 389 -9.25 -15.89 16.37
C GLY A 389 -8.73 -15.49 14.99
N VAL A 390 -9.54 -14.81 14.16
CA VAL A 390 -9.11 -14.29 12.84
C VAL A 390 -9.38 -12.80 12.77
N ILE A 391 -8.35 -12.00 12.48
CA ILE A 391 -8.46 -10.56 12.26
C ILE A 391 -8.58 -10.30 10.77
N VAL A 392 -9.70 -9.69 10.40
CA VAL A 392 -10.01 -9.14 9.08
C VAL A 392 -10.73 -7.82 9.27
N ASN A 393 -10.85 -7.05 8.22
CA ASN A 393 -11.64 -5.83 8.24
C ASN A 393 -12.52 -5.74 6.98
N ASP A 394 -13.53 -4.89 7.04
CA ASP A 394 -14.35 -4.62 5.88
C ASP A 394 -13.75 -3.54 4.98
N SER A 395 -14.26 -3.48 3.78
CA SER A 395 -14.08 -2.36 2.85
C SER A 395 -15.45 -1.90 2.40
N HIS A 396 -15.73 -0.61 2.59
CA HIS A 396 -16.99 0.06 2.24
C HIS A 396 -18.27 -0.61 2.78
N GLY A 397 -18.18 -1.37 3.88
CA GLY A 397 -19.31 -2.02 4.51
C GLY A 397 -19.83 -3.28 3.80
N HIS A 398 -19.29 -3.61 2.61
CA HIS A 398 -19.84 -4.70 1.78
C HIS A 398 -18.83 -5.82 1.51
N THR A 399 -17.55 -5.61 1.69
CA THR A 399 -16.51 -6.57 1.32
C THR A 399 -15.66 -6.93 2.51
N ILE A 400 -15.59 -8.21 2.88
CA ILE A 400 -14.61 -8.73 3.84
C ILE A 400 -13.27 -8.81 3.12
N ARG A 401 -12.23 -8.17 3.68
CA ARG A 401 -10.88 -8.13 3.14
C ARG A 401 -10.05 -9.25 3.74
N ILE A 402 -9.48 -10.10 2.88
CA ILE A 402 -8.55 -11.17 3.25
C ILE A 402 -7.19 -10.86 2.61
N SER A 403 -6.25 -10.40 3.42
CA SER A 403 -4.91 -10.02 2.97
C SER A 403 -3.82 -10.39 4.01
N PRO A 404 -3.65 -11.70 4.30
CA PRO A 404 -2.67 -12.15 5.29
C PRO A 404 -1.24 -11.80 4.86
N PRO A 405 -0.23 -11.85 5.76
CA PRO A 405 1.17 -11.84 5.36
C PRO A 405 1.48 -12.89 4.29
N LEU A 406 2.40 -12.58 3.37
CA LEU A 406 2.70 -13.46 2.22
C LEU A 406 3.35 -14.79 2.64
N ILE A 407 3.91 -14.80 3.84
CA ILE A 407 4.53 -15.98 4.44
C ILE A 407 3.52 -16.96 5.03
N ILE A 408 2.22 -16.65 5.05
CA ILE A 408 1.17 -17.55 5.58
C ILE A 408 1.38 -18.98 5.07
N ASN A 409 1.34 -19.97 5.97
CA ASN A 409 1.55 -21.38 5.66
C ASN A 409 0.23 -22.17 5.48
N GLU A 410 0.33 -23.44 5.11
CA GLU A 410 -0.85 -24.26 4.83
C GLU A 410 -1.74 -24.46 6.06
N LYS A 411 -1.17 -24.68 7.25
CA LYS A 411 -1.95 -24.83 8.49
C LYS A 411 -2.71 -23.56 8.86
N GLU A 412 -2.10 -22.42 8.66
CA GLU A 412 -2.71 -21.10 8.87
C GLU A 412 -3.84 -20.84 7.88
N MET A 413 -3.65 -21.22 6.60
CA MET A 413 -4.71 -21.14 5.59
C MET A 413 -5.88 -22.10 5.90
N GLU A 414 -5.61 -23.31 6.36
CA GLU A 414 -6.63 -24.25 6.80
C GLU A 414 -7.41 -23.73 8.01
N PHE A 415 -6.71 -23.14 8.97
CA PHE A 415 -7.35 -22.49 10.11
C PHE A 415 -8.30 -21.37 9.63
N LEU A 416 -7.82 -20.46 8.78
CA LEU A 416 -8.63 -19.39 8.20
C LEU A 416 -9.89 -19.94 7.51
N LEU A 417 -9.73 -20.93 6.62
CA LEU A 417 -10.82 -21.53 5.86
C LEU A 417 -11.88 -22.16 6.76
N LYS A 418 -11.46 -22.86 7.80
CA LYS A 418 -12.37 -23.44 8.81
C LYS A 418 -13.20 -22.36 9.50
N GLN A 419 -12.59 -21.22 9.86
CA GLN A 419 -13.34 -20.14 10.51
C GLN A 419 -14.26 -19.40 9.53
N LEU A 420 -13.81 -19.20 8.27
CA LEU A 420 -14.64 -18.64 7.22
C LEU A 420 -15.89 -19.50 6.96
N GLU A 421 -15.72 -20.81 6.88
CA GLU A 421 -16.84 -21.74 6.68
C GLU A 421 -17.89 -21.64 7.79
N LYS A 422 -17.47 -21.67 9.06
CA LYS A 422 -18.36 -21.50 10.22
C LYS A 422 -19.13 -20.18 10.21
N VAL A 423 -18.56 -19.10 9.71
CA VAL A 423 -19.18 -17.78 9.76
C VAL A 423 -20.03 -17.49 8.53
N LEU A 424 -19.70 -18.08 7.39
CA LEU A 424 -20.31 -17.76 6.11
C LEU A 424 -21.32 -18.81 5.64
N VAL A 425 -21.31 -20.02 6.18
CA VAL A 425 -22.21 -21.12 5.77
C VAL A 425 -23.17 -21.49 6.89
N ASP A 426 -22.69 -21.54 8.14
CA ASP A 426 -23.50 -21.81 9.34
C ASP A 426 -24.24 -20.54 9.81
#